data_778b39365a02aafae8c9b497eff2d030
#
_entry.id   778b39365a02aafae8c9b497eff2d030
#
_cell.length_a   1.000
_cell.length_b   1.000
_cell.length_c   1.000
_cell.angle_alpha   90.00
_cell.angle_beta   90.00
_cell.angle_gamma   90.00
#
_symmetry.space_group_name_H-M   'P 1'
#
loop_
_entity.id
_entity.type
_entity.pdbx_description
1 polymer ?
#
loop_
_entity_poly.entity_id
_entity_poly.type
_entity_poly.pdbx_seq_one_letter_code
_entity_poly.pdbx_strand_id
1 'polypeptide(L)'
;MLRTETYEEVEADRSGTPQAMAVVLLVALATGIGNLGSGTILGLVVGIVVAIAGWGLWAGITYFVGTTIFKTPETQANWGQLARTLGYAQSPGLLKIFVVIPTIGPLVFAVVSIWQLVAMVIAIRQALDYTSTLRAIGVAIVGFIAYAVLTGVIFALLR
;
A
#
# COMPACT_ATOMS: atom_id res chain seq x y z
N MET A 1 14.50 -4.61 -7.46
CA MET A 1 13.45 -3.85 -6.81
C MET A 1 12.80 -4.55 -5.61
N LEU A 2 13.08 -5.80 -5.34
CA LEU A 2 12.59 -6.55 -4.17
C LEU A 2 13.76 -7.02 -3.28
N ARG A 3 14.79 -6.16 -3.15
CA ARG A 3 15.94 -6.46 -2.28
C ARG A 3 15.57 -6.06 -0.85
N THR A 4 15.79 -6.95 0.07
CA THR A 4 15.60 -6.75 1.52
C THR A 4 16.38 -5.54 2.02
N GLU A 5 17.62 -5.40 1.60
CA GLU A 5 18.53 -4.29 1.92
C GLU A 5 17.93 -2.91 1.57
N THR A 6 17.21 -2.81 0.44
CA THR A 6 16.57 -1.55 0.03
C THR A 6 15.42 -1.17 0.98
N TYR A 7 14.69 -2.15 1.53
CA TYR A 7 13.63 -1.86 2.50
C TYR A 7 14.19 -1.45 3.86
N GLU A 8 15.32 -2.02 4.29
CA GLU A 8 16.01 -1.63 5.52
C GLU A 8 16.53 -0.18 5.44
N GLU A 9 17.14 0.20 4.29
CA GLU A 9 17.57 1.59 4.05
C GLU A 9 16.40 2.57 4.12
N VAL A 10 15.28 2.24 3.47
CA VAL A 10 14.06 3.07 3.45
C VAL A 10 13.44 3.16 4.84
N GLU A 11 13.48 2.09 5.61
CA GLU A 11 12.97 2.04 6.97
C GLU A 11 13.74 2.97 7.90
N ALA A 12 15.07 2.97 7.81
CA ALA A 12 15.95 3.78 8.65
C ALA A 12 15.91 5.29 8.29
N ASP A 13 15.67 5.62 7.02
CA ASP A 13 15.69 7.01 6.55
C ASP A 13 14.38 7.75 6.84
N ARG A 14 14.34 8.51 7.93
CA ARG A 14 13.19 9.36 8.29
C ARG A 14 12.88 10.43 7.24
N SER A 15 13.85 10.82 6.42
CA SER A 15 13.65 11.79 5.33
C SER A 15 12.89 11.18 4.15
N GLY A 16 12.77 9.84 4.07
CA GLY A 16 12.05 9.11 3.04
C GLY A 16 10.52 9.19 3.11
N THR A 17 9.93 9.74 4.20
CA THR A 17 8.46 9.82 4.32
C THR A 17 7.81 10.67 3.22
N PRO A 18 8.29 11.90 2.89
CA PRO A 18 7.76 12.67 1.76
C PRO A 18 7.92 11.95 0.42
N GLN A 19 9.02 11.21 0.24
CA GLN A 19 9.25 10.43 -0.98
C GLN A 19 8.27 9.26 -1.11
N ALA A 20 8.02 8.53 -0.01
CA ALA A 20 7.00 7.49 0.03
C ALA A 20 5.61 8.04 -0.30
N MET A 21 5.26 9.21 0.26
CA MET A 21 4.02 9.91 -0.05
C MET A 21 3.96 10.32 -1.52
N ALA A 22 5.06 10.78 -2.11
CA ALA A 22 5.16 11.10 -3.52
C ALA A 22 4.91 9.87 -4.41
N VAL A 23 5.44 8.70 -4.03
CA VAL A 23 5.15 7.44 -4.75
C VAL A 23 3.65 7.12 -4.70
N VAL A 24 3.02 7.20 -3.53
CA VAL A 24 1.57 6.98 -3.39
C VAL A 24 0.77 7.94 -4.26
N LEU A 25 1.14 9.23 -4.27
CA LEU A 25 0.53 10.26 -5.10
C LEU A 25 0.66 9.93 -6.58
N LEU A 26 1.86 9.59 -7.04
CA LEU A 26 2.12 9.23 -8.44
C LEU A 26 1.35 7.98 -8.86
N VAL A 27 1.23 6.99 -7.98
CA VAL A 27 0.41 5.78 -8.24
C VAL A 27 -1.08 6.11 -8.31
N ALA A 28 -1.56 7.02 -7.45
CA ALA A 28 -2.95 7.49 -7.51
C ALA A 28 -3.24 8.21 -8.83
N LEU A 29 -2.31 9.07 -9.28
CA LEU A 29 -2.39 9.74 -10.57
C LEU A 29 -2.36 8.74 -11.74
N ALA A 30 -1.42 7.80 -11.74
CA ALA A 30 -1.31 6.76 -12.76
C ALA A 30 -2.58 5.91 -12.86
N THR A 31 -3.14 5.53 -11.70
CA THR A 31 -4.39 4.77 -11.64
C THR A 31 -5.58 5.59 -12.14
N GLY A 32 -5.65 6.86 -11.76
CA GLY A 32 -6.68 7.78 -12.24
C GLY A 32 -6.62 7.99 -13.75
N ILE A 33 -5.43 8.20 -14.30
CA ILE A 33 -5.21 8.33 -15.75
C ILE A 33 -5.57 7.04 -16.47
N GLY A 34 -5.16 5.89 -15.94
CA GLY A 34 -5.51 4.58 -16.49
C GLY A 34 -7.02 4.33 -16.61
N ASN A 35 -7.82 5.01 -15.78
CA ASN A 35 -9.28 4.90 -15.73
C ASN A 35 -10.01 6.14 -16.32
N LEU A 36 -9.32 7.04 -17.03
CA LEU A 36 -9.93 8.28 -17.57
C LEU A 36 -11.11 8.05 -18.51
N GLY A 37 -11.23 6.87 -19.11
CA GLY A 37 -12.38 6.50 -19.95
C GLY A 37 -13.73 6.48 -19.23
N SER A 38 -13.75 6.46 -17.90
CA SER A 38 -14.93 6.37 -17.06
C SER A 38 -15.00 7.42 -15.94
N GLY A 39 -13.98 8.32 -15.81
CA GLY A 39 -13.81 9.22 -14.68
C GLY A 39 -13.97 10.71 -15.01
N THR A 40 -14.18 11.50 -13.96
CA THR A 40 -14.21 12.96 -14.01
C THR A 40 -12.96 13.55 -13.32
N ILE A 41 -12.65 14.82 -13.60
CA ILE A 41 -11.55 15.53 -12.91
C ILE A 41 -11.80 15.57 -11.39
N LEU A 42 -13.04 15.78 -10.98
CA LEU A 42 -13.41 15.73 -9.56
C LEU A 42 -13.12 14.35 -8.96
N GLY A 43 -13.48 13.28 -9.68
CA GLY A 43 -13.18 11.90 -9.27
C GLY A 43 -11.69 11.63 -9.12
N LEU A 44 -10.85 12.21 -9.99
CA LEU A 44 -9.40 12.12 -9.88
C LEU A 44 -8.90 12.80 -8.57
N VAL A 45 -9.35 14.03 -8.30
CA VAL A 45 -8.94 14.77 -7.09
C VAL A 45 -9.36 14.03 -5.83
N VAL A 46 -10.63 13.59 -5.77
CA VAL A 46 -11.15 12.81 -4.64
C VAL A 46 -10.37 11.49 -4.50
N GLY A 47 -10.09 10.81 -5.61
CA GLY A 47 -9.32 9.57 -5.62
C GLY A 47 -7.90 9.73 -5.04
N ILE A 48 -7.23 10.84 -5.33
CA ILE A 48 -5.91 11.16 -4.75
C ILE A 48 -6.00 11.33 -3.23
N VAL A 49 -6.97 12.10 -2.76
CA VAL A 49 -7.17 12.30 -1.31
C VAL A 49 -7.46 10.98 -0.60
N VAL A 50 -8.34 10.17 -1.18
CA VAL A 50 -8.68 8.84 -0.66
C VAL A 50 -7.47 7.90 -0.67
N ALA A 51 -6.63 7.96 -1.72
CA ALA A 51 -5.42 7.13 -1.81
C ALA A 51 -4.41 7.48 -0.70
N ILE A 52 -4.16 8.76 -0.45
CA ILE A 52 -3.25 9.22 0.61
C ILE A 52 -3.81 8.84 2.00
N ALA A 53 -5.08 9.15 2.25
CA ALA A 53 -5.73 8.80 3.52
C ALA A 53 -5.77 7.27 3.73
N GLY A 54 -6.11 6.52 2.70
CA GLY A 54 -6.13 5.06 2.70
C GLY A 54 -4.76 4.44 2.95
N TRP A 55 -3.69 5.00 2.36
CA TRP A 55 -2.33 4.58 2.64
C TRP A 55 -1.94 4.78 4.11
N GLY A 56 -2.20 5.96 4.67
CA GLY A 56 -1.92 6.24 6.08
C GLY A 56 -2.72 5.35 7.03
N LEU A 57 -4.00 5.14 6.73
CA LEU A 57 -4.88 4.23 7.47
C LEU A 57 -4.38 2.77 7.38
N TRP A 58 -4.03 2.31 6.18
CA TRP A 58 -3.49 0.97 5.95
C TRP A 58 -2.21 0.73 6.74
N ALA A 59 -1.27 1.69 6.72
CA ALA A 59 -0.05 1.62 7.52
C ALA A 59 -0.35 1.55 9.02
N GLY A 60 -1.34 2.30 9.51
CA GLY A 60 -1.77 2.26 10.91
C GLY A 60 -2.38 0.93 11.31
N ILE A 61 -3.26 0.37 10.49
CA ILE A 61 -3.87 -0.94 10.72
C ILE A 61 -2.80 -2.03 10.70
N THR A 62 -1.92 -2.01 9.71
CA THR A 62 -0.82 -2.99 9.58
C THR A 62 0.13 -2.93 10.76
N TYR A 63 0.45 -1.71 11.22
CA TYR A 63 1.23 -1.49 12.43
C TYR A 63 0.55 -2.11 13.65
N PHE A 64 -0.72 -1.79 13.89
CA PHE A 64 -1.48 -2.30 15.02
C PHE A 64 -1.57 -3.83 15.00
N VAL A 65 -1.98 -4.41 13.88
CA VAL A 65 -2.12 -5.87 13.72
C VAL A 65 -0.76 -6.57 13.89
N GLY A 66 0.29 -6.02 13.28
CA GLY A 66 1.63 -6.61 13.30
C GLY A 66 2.29 -6.55 14.68
N THR A 67 2.12 -5.46 15.41
CA THR A 67 2.76 -5.26 16.72
C THR A 67 1.92 -5.76 17.90
N THR A 68 0.63 -6.11 17.67
CA THR A 68 -0.27 -6.55 18.73
C THR A 68 -0.64 -8.02 18.56
N ILE A 69 -1.21 -8.38 17.40
CA ILE A 69 -1.75 -9.74 17.16
C ILE A 69 -0.64 -10.71 16.74
N PHE A 70 0.24 -10.27 15.84
CA PHE A 70 1.32 -11.09 15.26
C PHE A 70 2.72 -10.77 15.81
N LYS A 71 2.80 -10.05 16.94
CA LYS A 71 4.06 -9.64 17.55
C LYS A 71 4.99 -10.82 17.80
N THR A 72 6.30 -10.61 17.55
CA THR A 72 7.40 -11.49 17.94
C THR A 72 8.35 -10.75 18.90
N PRO A 73 9.23 -11.47 19.60
CA PRO A 73 10.26 -10.83 20.43
C PRO A 73 11.14 -9.84 19.65
N GLU A 74 11.36 -10.10 18.35
CA GLU A 74 12.21 -9.31 17.47
C GLU A 74 11.47 -8.12 16.88
N THR A 75 10.13 -8.07 16.92
CA THR A 75 9.33 -7.00 16.31
C THR A 75 9.64 -5.65 16.93
N GLN A 76 10.34 -4.79 16.19
CA GLN A 76 10.64 -3.42 16.54
C GLN A 76 10.22 -2.52 15.38
N ALA A 77 9.03 -1.99 15.43
CA ALA A 77 8.50 -1.17 14.36
C ALA A 77 7.77 0.06 14.92
N ASN A 78 7.71 1.10 14.11
CA ASN A 78 6.82 2.23 14.34
C ASN A 78 5.97 2.50 13.08
N TRP A 79 4.89 3.27 13.27
CA TRP A 79 3.98 3.60 12.17
C TRP A 79 4.70 4.24 10.97
N GLY A 80 5.67 5.12 11.23
CA GLY A 80 6.40 5.82 10.16
C GLY A 80 7.25 4.87 9.29
N GLN A 81 7.85 3.85 9.89
CA GLN A 81 8.57 2.80 9.16
C GLN A 81 7.63 2.05 8.21
N LEU A 82 6.50 1.58 8.74
CA LEU A 82 5.47 0.92 7.92
C LEU A 82 4.90 1.83 6.85
N ALA A 83 4.63 3.10 7.16
CA ALA A 83 4.12 4.05 6.18
C ALA A 83 5.12 4.22 5.02
N ARG A 84 6.43 4.35 5.30
CA ARG A 84 7.47 4.48 4.28
C ARG A 84 7.59 3.21 3.44
N THR A 85 7.79 2.06 4.06
CA THR A 85 7.99 0.79 3.34
C THR A 85 6.77 0.40 2.50
N LEU A 86 5.56 0.58 3.05
CA LEU A 86 4.31 0.35 2.32
C LEU A 86 4.08 1.38 1.20
N GLY A 87 4.50 2.63 1.39
CA GLY A 87 4.44 3.64 0.34
C GLY A 87 5.32 3.27 -0.86
N TYR A 88 6.56 2.89 -0.62
CA TYR A 88 7.45 2.44 -1.70
C TYR A 88 7.00 1.12 -2.34
N ALA A 89 6.39 0.22 -1.57
CA ALA A 89 5.83 -1.02 -2.10
C ALA A 89 4.70 -0.79 -3.12
N GLN A 90 4.10 0.41 -3.14
CA GLN A 90 3.13 0.80 -4.16
C GLN A 90 3.75 1.05 -5.54
N SER A 91 5.07 1.24 -5.66
CA SER A 91 5.75 1.66 -6.88
C SER A 91 5.41 0.86 -8.16
N PRO A 92 5.15 -0.47 -8.14
CA PRO A 92 4.69 -1.16 -9.33
C PRO A 92 3.39 -0.59 -9.89
N GLY A 93 2.55 0.02 -9.03
CA GLY A 93 1.29 0.64 -9.40
C GLY A 93 1.41 1.79 -10.39
N LEU A 94 2.60 2.37 -10.60
CA LEU A 94 2.85 3.35 -11.66
C LEU A 94 2.53 2.80 -13.05
N LEU A 95 2.72 1.48 -13.24
CA LEU A 95 2.40 0.82 -14.51
C LEU A 95 0.89 0.77 -14.79
N LYS A 96 0.03 1.07 -13.82
CA LYS A 96 -1.43 1.17 -14.04
C LYS A 96 -1.83 2.28 -15.01
N ILE A 97 -0.93 3.22 -15.32
CA ILE A 97 -1.16 4.20 -16.38
C ILE A 97 -1.46 3.52 -17.73
N PHE A 98 -0.89 2.34 -17.99
CA PHE A 98 -1.10 1.57 -19.22
C PHE A 98 -2.45 0.84 -19.27
N VAL A 99 -3.24 0.87 -18.19
CA VAL A 99 -4.61 0.32 -18.16
C VAL A 99 -5.52 1.05 -19.13
N VAL A 100 -5.19 2.31 -19.48
CA VAL A 100 -5.90 3.10 -20.50
C VAL A 100 -5.93 2.42 -21.88
N ILE A 101 -5.02 1.49 -22.16
CA ILE A 101 -4.94 0.76 -23.43
C ILE A 101 -5.93 -0.41 -23.40
N PRO A 102 -7.06 -0.38 -24.15
CA PRO A 102 -8.15 -1.35 -23.99
C PRO A 102 -7.73 -2.81 -24.18
N THR A 103 -6.81 -3.08 -25.13
CA THR A 103 -6.39 -4.44 -25.49
C THR A 103 -5.58 -5.12 -24.38
N ILE A 104 -4.71 -4.38 -23.67
CA ILE A 104 -3.79 -4.93 -22.67
C ILE A 104 -4.13 -4.48 -21.26
N GLY A 105 -5.00 -3.50 -21.09
CA GLY A 105 -5.32 -2.87 -19.81
C GLY A 105 -5.71 -3.88 -18.71
N PRO A 106 -6.65 -4.83 -18.97
CA PRO A 106 -7.01 -5.82 -17.97
C PRO A 106 -5.85 -6.72 -17.55
N LEU A 107 -4.97 -7.10 -18.48
CA LEU A 107 -3.77 -7.88 -18.18
C LEU A 107 -2.77 -7.07 -17.34
N VAL A 108 -2.52 -5.81 -17.74
CA VAL A 108 -1.65 -4.91 -16.98
C VAL A 108 -2.18 -4.74 -15.55
N PHE A 109 -3.47 -4.49 -15.40
CA PHE A 109 -4.09 -4.34 -14.08
C PHE A 109 -3.88 -5.59 -13.21
N ALA A 110 -4.13 -6.79 -13.74
CA ALA A 110 -3.97 -8.04 -13.02
C ALA A 110 -2.51 -8.27 -12.59
N VAL A 111 -1.57 -8.17 -13.53
CA VAL A 111 -0.14 -8.40 -13.28
C VAL A 111 0.41 -7.40 -12.26
N VAL A 112 0.12 -6.12 -12.44
CA VAL A 112 0.58 -5.05 -11.55
C VAL A 112 -0.01 -5.21 -10.15
N SER A 113 -1.29 -5.60 -10.04
CA SER A 113 -1.94 -5.81 -8.75
C SER A 113 -1.32 -6.98 -7.98
N ILE A 114 -1.01 -8.08 -8.65
CA ILE A 114 -0.28 -9.21 -8.04
C ILE A 114 1.10 -8.76 -7.58
N TRP A 115 1.83 -8.01 -8.42
CA TRP A 115 3.14 -7.49 -8.05
C TRP A 115 3.07 -6.57 -6.83
N GLN A 116 2.10 -5.66 -6.76
CA GLN A 116 1.88 -4.81 -5.60
C GLN A 116 1.60 -5.63 -4.32
N LEU A 117 0.78 -6.70 -4.42
CA LEU A 117 0.53 -7.59 -3.28
C LEU A 117 1.81 -8.25 -2.78
N VAL A 118 2.64 -8.78 -3.68
CA VAL A 118 3.92 -9.40 -3.32
C VAL A 118 4.85 -8.37 -2.68
N ALA A 119 4.99 -7.19 -3.29
CA ALA A 119 5.81 -6.10 -2.76
C ALA A 119 5.34 -5.66 -1.36
N MET A 120 4.02 -5.57 -1.14
CA MET A 120 3.42 -5.24 0.16
C MET A 120 3.72 -6.28 1.23
N VAL A 121 3.61 -7.58 0.91
CA VAL A 121 3.95 -8.66 1.88
C VAL A 121 5.43 -8.60 2.27
N ILE A 122 6.33 -8.34 1.31
CA ILE A 122 7.76 -8.18 1.57
C ILE A 122 8.00 -6.94 2.45
N ALA A 123 7.35 -5.82 2.14
CA ALA A 123 7.45 -4.58 2.93
C ALA A 123 6.99 -4.79 4.39
N ILE A 124 5.85 -5.48 4.60
CA ILE A 124 5.35 -5.83 5.93
C ILE A 124 6.35 -6.70 6.67
N ARG A 125 6.90 -7.71 5.99
CA ARG A 125 7.87 -8.63 6.58
C ARG A 125 9.10 -7.89 7.09
N GLN A 126 9.65 -6.99 6.28
CA GLN A 126 10.84 -6.23 6.64
C GLN A 126 10.55 -5.20 7.74
N ALA A 127 9.53 -4.37 7.56
CA ALA A 127 9.19 -3.31 8.53
C ALA A 127 8.74 -3.82 9.90
N LEU A 128 8.44 -5.11 10.05
CA LEU A 128 8.07 -5.75 11.32
C LEU A 128 9.15 -6.73 11.82
N ASP A 129 10.31 -6.77 11.18
CA ASP A 129 11.43 -7.67 11.51
C ASP A 129 11.02 -9.15 11.56
N TYR A 130 10.10 -9.55 10.66
CA TYR A 130 9.63 -10.93 10.66
C TYR A 130 10.58 -11.87 9.91
N THR A 131 10.95 -12.96 10.54
CA THR A 131 11.67 -14.07 9.90
C THR A 131 10.77 -14.91 8.99
N SER A 132 9.46 -14.93 9.24
CA SER A 132 8.47 -15.74 8.52
C SER A 132 7.61 -14.90 7.56
N THR A 133 7.64 -15.23 6.26
CA THR A 133 6.75 -14.63 5.25
C THR A 133 5.27 -14.97 5.50
N LEU A 134 4.96 -16.17 6.04
CA LEU A 134 3.58 -16.55 6.38
C LEU A 134 2.98 -15.62 7.43
N ARG A 135 3.79 -15.14 8.37
CA ARG A 135 3.34 -14.17 9.38
C ARG A 135 3.00 -12.83 8.75
N ALA A 136 3.83 -12.34 7.81
CA ALA A 136 3.54 -11.12 7.05
C ALA A 136 2.26 -11.26 6.19
N ILE A 137 2.03 -12.42 5.59
CA ILE A 137 0.78 -12.73 4.87
C ILE A 137 -0.40 -12.70 5.85
N GLY A 138 -0.27 -13.28 7.04
CA GLY A 138 -1.30 -13.22 8.09
C GLY A 138 -1.65 -11.79 8.48
N VAL A 139 -0.64 -10.93 8.68
CA VAL A 139 -0.84 -9.49 8.93
C VAL A 139 -1.56 -8.81 7.77
N ALA A 140 -1.17 -9.11 6.53
CA ALA A 140 -1.80 -8.54 5.34
C ALA A 140 -3.29 -8.94 5.25
N ILE A 141 -3.62 -10.21 5.47
CA ILE A 141 -5.01 -10.71 5.41
C ILE A 141 -5.86 -10.09 6.52
N VAL A 142 -5.41 -10.18 7.78
CA VAL A 142 -6.17 -9.63 8.92
C VAL A 142 -6.29 -8.12 8.81
N GLY A 143 -5.21 -7.44 8.41
CA GLY A 143 -5.21 -6.01 8.14
C GLY A 143 -6.18 -5.63 7.03
N PHE A 144 -6.25 -6.40 5.93
CA PHE A 144 -7.18 -6.16 4.84
C PHE A 144 -8.64 -6.31 5.27
N ILE A 145 -8.95 -7.33 6.08
CA ILE A 145 -10.29 -7.52 6.64
C ILE A 145 -10.66 -6.32 7.54
N ALA A 146 -9.76 -5.91 8.44
CA ALA A 146 -9.98 -4.77 9.32
C ALA A 146 -10.19 -3.46 8.51
N TYR A 147 -9.38 -3.24 7.48
CA TYR A 147 -9.51 -2.10 6.57
C TYR A 147 -10.85 -2.10 5.84
N ALA A 148 -11.26 -3.25 5.30
CA ALA A 148 -12.54 -3.39 4.58
C ALA A 148 -13.75 -3.15 5.50
N VAL A 149 -13.72 -3.67 6.72
CA VAL A 149 -14.77 -3.45 7.71
C VAL A 149 -14.84 -1.96 8.08
N LEU A 150 -13.71 -1.34 8.40
CA LEU A 150 -13.67 0.06 8.80
C LEU A 150 -14.15 1.00 7.69
N THR A 151 -13.66 0.81 6.46
CA THR A 151 -14.10 1.59 5.32
C THR A 151 -15.58 1.35 4.99
N GLY A 152 -16.05 0.12 5.10
CA GLY A 152 -17.46 -0.23 4.93
C GLY A 152 -18.38 0.45 5.94
N VAL A 153 -17.97 0.50 7.22
CA VAL A 153 -18.70 1.22 8.27
C VAL A 153 -18.73 2.73 8.00
N ILE A 154 -17.58 3.32 7.62
CA ILE A 154 -17.52 4.74 7.26
C ILE A 154 -18.48 5.05 6.11
N PHE A 155 -18.47 4.24 5.06
CA PHE A 155 -19.40 4.40 3.93
C PHE A 155 -20.86 4.27 4.34
N ALA A 156 -21.19 3.36 5.26
CA ALA A 156 -22.56 3.17 5.74
C ALA A 156 -23.06 4.36 6.58
N LEU A 157 -22.16 5.01 7.34
CA LEU A 157 -22.48 6.17 8.17
C LEU A 157 -22.60 7.48 7.38
N LEU A 158 -21.96 7.56 6.21
CA LEU A 158 -22.00 8.76 5.33
C LEU A 158 -23.15 8.73 4.31
N ARG A 159 -23.95 7.69 4.30
CA ARG A 159 -25.07 7.46 3.37
C ARG A 159 -26.40 7.85 3.98
#